data_ad5bb486a31b5ce092e80ea1d09a7532
#
_entry.id   ad5bb486a31b5ce092e80ea1d09a7532
#
_cell.length_a   1.000
_cell.length_b   1.000
_cell.length_c   1.000
_cell.angle_alpha   90.00
_cell.angle_beta   90.00
_cell.angle_gamma   90.00
#
_symmetry.space_group_name_H-M   'P 1'
#
loop_
_entity.id
_entity.type
_entity.pdbx_description
1 polymer ?
#
loop_
_entity_poly.entity_id
_entity_poly.type
_entity_poly.pdbx_seq_one_letter_code
_entity_poly.pdbx_strand_id
1 'polypeptide(L)'
;MDFVKIETEKFEELKELQKAYKDEIGEDAPTEDDFKCLLRAIEREEIIFYGCVCEGRLVACCSISFTFSTFNYQKSGVFDDFYIRPEYRHKGIARKLIAFAYDQSGVGSLTVGCSDCDVEMYKAIGFEIPLGNMLAFA
;
A
#
# COMPACT_ATOMS: atom_id res chain seq x y z
N MET A 1 8.69 -7.17 -15.90
CA MET A 1 7.80 -6.59 -14.87
C MET A 1 7.43 -7.68 -13.88
N ASP A 2 7.94 -7.57 -12.66
CA ASP A 2 7.73 -8.58 -11.63
C ASP A 2 7.03 -7.97 -10.42
N PHE A 3 6.07 -8.71 -9.85
CA PHE A 3 5.40 -8.31 -8.63
C PHE A 3 6.01 -9.08 -7.47
N VAL A 4 6.36 -8.38 -6.40
CA VAL A 4 7.14 -8.95 -5.30
C VAL A 4 6.64 -8.45 -3.95
N LYS A 5 6.88 -9.26 -2.90
CA LYS A 5 6.85 -8.79 -1.52
C LYS A 5 8.14 -8.01 -1.30
N ILE A 6 8.05 -6.80 -0.78
CA ILE A 6 9.25 -5.98 -0.56
C ILE A 6 9.90 -6.41 0.75
N GLU A 7 11.07 -7.03 0.62
CA GLU A 7 11.87 -7.46 1.77
C GLU A 7 12.89 -6.39 2.15
N THR A 8 13.63 -6.64 3.22
CA THR A 8 14.55 -5.64 3.79
C THR A 8 15.67 -5.21 2.83
N GLU A 9 16.10 -6.08 1.91
CA GLU A 9 17.14 -5.72 0.94
C GLU A 9 16.69 -4.66 -0.05
N LYS A 10 15.38 -4.42 -0.18
CA LYS A 10 14.83 -3.35 -1.03
C LYS A 10 14.33 -2.16 -0.22
N PHE A 11 14.67 -2.10 1.06
CA PHE A 11 14.15 -1.04 1.93
C PHE A 11 14.61 0.35 1.49
N GLU A 12 15.84 0.49 0.99
CA GLU A 12 16.33 1.78 0.51
C GLU A 12 15.51 2.29 -0.67
N GLU A 13 15.16 1.40 -1.61
CA GLU A 13 14.29 1.77 -2.72
C GLU A 13 12.88 2.13 -2.24
N LEU A 14 12.37 1.39 -1.24
CA LEU A 14 11.06 1.69 -0.64
C LEU A 14 11.05 3.07 0.00
N LYS A 15 12.12 3.47 0.69
CA LYS A 15 12.23 4.80 1.27
C LYS A 15 12.09 5.89 0.20
N GLU A 16 12.69 5.68 -0.96
CA GLU A 16 12.57 6.64 -2.06
C GLU A 16 11.14 6.76 -2.56
N LEU A 17 10.43 5.64 -2.69
CA LEU A 17 9.02 5.67 -3.09
C LEU A 17 8.14 6.33 -2.01
N GLN A 18 8.44 6.10 -0.74
CA GLN A 18 7.72 6.76 0.35
C GLN A 18 7.90 8.26 0.30
N LYS A 19 9.12 8.73 0.07
CA LYS A 19 9.40 10.16 -0.07
C LYS A 19 8.63 10.76 -1.25
N ALA A 20 8.65 10.08 -2.39
CA ALA A 20 7.96 10.54 -3.59
C ALA A 20 6.44 10.59 -3.38
N TYR A 21 5.90 9.58 -2.70
CA TYR A 21 4.49 9.53 -2.37
C TYR A 21 4.07 10.69 -1.46
N LYS A 22 4.83 10.94 -0.39
CA LYS A 22 4.54 12.04 0.54
C LYS A 22 4.62 13.39 -0.16
N ASP A 23 5.61 13.57 -1.01
CA ASP A 23 5.74 14.80 -1.79
C ASP A 23 4.53 15.02 -2.70
N GLU A 24 4.08 13.98 -3.39
CA GLU A 24 2.93 14.08 -4.30
C GLU A 24 1.65 14.47 -3.58
N ILE A 25 1.41 13.96 -2.37
CA ILE A 25 0.21 14.27 -1.60
C ILE A 25 0.35 15.51 -0.73
N GLY A 26 1.49 16.23 -0.81
CA GLY A 26 1.70 17.48 -0.10
C GLY A 26 1.99 17.33 1.37
N GLU A 27 2.46 16.17 1.82
CA GLU A 27 2.86 15.93 3.20
C GLU A 27 4.36 16.06 3.38
N ASP A 28 4.79 16.27 4.62
CA ASP A 28 6.21 16.35 4.95
C ASP A 28 6.92 15.03 4.65
N ALA A 29 8.18 15.13 4.21
CA ALA A 29 9.00 13.95 3.97
C ALA A 29 9.19 13.16 5.27
N PRO A 30 9.19 11.81 5.21
CA PRO A 30 9.49 11.00 6.40
C PRO A 30 10.90 11.27 6.91
N THR A 31 11.04 11.24 8.23
CA THR A 31 12.34 11.41 8.88
C THR A 31 13.06 10.06 9.00
N GLU A 32 14.33 10.10 9.40
CA GLU A 32 15.05 8.85 9.69
C GLU A 32 14.41 8.05 10.81
N ASP A 33 13.86 8.73 11.83
CA ASP A 33 13.14 8.05 12.90
C ASP A 33 11.85 7.39 12.39
N ASP A 34 11.14 8.05 11.47
CA ASP A 34 9.97 7.45 10.83
C ASP A 34 10.35 6.16 10.11
N PHE A 35 11.45 6.17 9.37
CA PHE A 35 11.89 4.98 8.65
C PHE A 35 12.35 3.86 9.59
N LYS A 36 12.93 4.19 10.73
CA LYS A 36 13.26 3.18 11.75
C LYS A 36 11.99 2.53 12.30
N CYS A 37 10.95 3.33 12.54
CA CYS A 37 9.65 2.80 12.98
C CYS A 37 9.04 1.91 11.90
N LEU A 38 9.11 2.33 10.65
CA LEU A 38 8.58 1.56 9.53
C LEU A 38 9.30 0.22 9.39
N LEU A 39 10.61 0.22 9.47
CA LEU A 39 11.39 -1.02 9.38
C LEU A 39 11.01 -2.01 10.47
N ARG A 40 10.84 -1.53 11.71
CA ARG A 40 10.41 -2.38 12.81
C ARG A 40 9.02 -2.97 12.57
N ALA A 41 8.11 -2.15 12.06
CA ALA A 41 6.75 -2.63 11.75
C ALA A 41 6.77 -3.70 10.65
N ILE A 42 7.62 -3.53 9.64
CA ILE A 42 7.79 -4.52 8.57
C ILE A 42 8.39 -5.82 9.16
N GLU A 43 9.41 -5.72 9.98
CA GLU A 43 10.05 -6.89 10.61
C GLU A 43 9.08 -7.67 11.49
N ARG A 44 8.12 -6.99 12.13
CA ARG A 44 7.09 -7.61 12.96
C ARG A 44 5.87 -8.07 12.17
N GLU A 45 5.89 -7.86 10.87
CA GLU A 45 4.75 -8.16 9.99
C GLU A 45 3.45 -7.49 10.41
N GLU A 46 3.54 -6.32 11.02
CA GLU A 46 2.38 -5.46 11.28
C GLU A 46 1.91 -4.79 9.99
N ILE A 47 2.84 -4.58 9.07
CA ILE A 47 2.59 -4.03 7.73
C ILE A 47 3.50 -4.78 6.75
N ILE A 48 2.95 -5.10 5.59
CA ILE A 48 3.73 -5.70 4.50
C ILE A 48 3.59 -4.81 3.27
N PHE A 49 4.72 -4.53 2.61
CA PHE A 49 4.73 -3.81 1.35
C PHE A 49 4.87 -4.79 0.20
N TYR A 50 4.15 -4.50 -0.86
CA TYR A 50 4.23 -5.21 -2.13
C TYR A 50 4.62 -4.22 -3.19
N GLY A 51 5.32 -4.66 -4.21
CA GLY A 51 5.80 -3.75 -5.23
C GLY A 51 5.88 -4.37 -6.60
N CYS A 52 6.16 -3.50 -7.55
CA CYS A 52 6.43 -3.87 -8.93
C CYS A 52 7.85 -3.48 -9.27
N VAL A 53 8.61 -4.43 -9.83
CA VAL A 53 10.00 -4.21 -10.26
C VAL A 53 10.05 -4.27 -11.78
N CYS A 54 10.61 -3.24 -12.38
CA CYS A 54 10.88 -3.18 -13.82
C CYS A 54 12.36 -2.93 -14.02
N GLU A 55 13.00 -3.78 -14.80
CA GLU A 55 14.44 -3.67 -15.11
C GLU A 55 15.29 -3.51 -13.85
N GLY A 56 15.00 -4.33 -12.83
CA GLY A 56 15.73 -4.33 -11.57
C GLY A 56 15.43 -3.18 -10.63
N ARG A 57 14.50 -2.30 -10.98
CA ARG A 57 14.17 -1.10 -10.19
C ARG A 57 12.74 -1.19 -9.66
N LEU A 58 12.56 -0.85 -8.40
CA LEU A 58 11.23 -0.76 -7.79
C LEU A 58 10.51 0.49 -8.32
N VAL A 59 9.40 0.29 -9.01
CA VAL A 59 8.67 1.38 -9.68
C VAL A 59 7.31 1.66 -9.10
N ALA A 60 6.79 0.77 -8.25
CA ALA A 60 5.49 0.94 -7.62
C ALA A 60 5.45 0.18 -6.31
N CYS A 61 4.62 0.63 -5.40
CA CYS A 61 4.40 -0.07 -4.13
C CYS A 61 2.98 0.15 -3.62
N CYS A 62 2.60 -0.69 -2.69
CA CYS A 62 1.43 -0.52 -1.82
C CYS A 62 1.69 -1.26 -0.52
N SER A 63 0.91 -0.95 0.49
CA SER A 63 1.01 -1.65 1.78
C SER A 63 -0.31 -2.26 2.19
N ILE A 64 -0.22 -3.29 3.02
CA ILE A 64 -1.36 -3.85 3.74
C ILE A 64 -0.96 -3.93 5.21
N SER A 65 -1.73 -3.23 6.05
CA SER A 65 -1.64 -3.35 7.50
C SER A 65 -2.68 -4.36 7.96
N PHE A 66 -2.37 -5.16 8.98
CA PHE A 66 -3.20 -6.29 9.35
C PHE A 66 -4.00 -6.03 10.60
N THR A 67 -5.26 -6.47 10.58
CA THR A 67 -6.17 -6.49 11.72
C THR A 67 -6.87 -7.83 11.75
N PHE A 68 -7.57 -8.11 12.85
CA PHE A 68 -8.46 -9.25 12.93
C PHE A 68 -9.91 -8.73 12.99
N SER A 69 -10.75 -9.20 12.09
CA SER A 69 -12.16 -8.79 12.05
C SER A 69 -13.01 -9.79 12.82
N THR A 70 -13.70 -9.33 13.86
CA THR A 70 -14.68 -10.17 14.56
C THR A 70 -16.02 -10.17 13.85
N PHE A 71 -16.18 -9.39 12.78
CA PHE A 71 -17.36 -9.44 11.94
C PHE A 71 -17.48 -10.78 11.24
N ASN A 72 -16.37 -11.31 10.76
CA ASN A 72 -16.35 -12.61 10.07
C ASN A 72 -15.25 -13.53 10.61
N TYR A 73 -14.59 -13.15 11.70
CA TYR A 73 -13.52 -13.91 12.35
C TYR A 73 -12.41 -14.29 11.39
N GLN A 74 -11.94 -13.31 10.64
CA GLN A 74 -10.89 -13.48 9.66
C GLN A 74 -9.84 -12.38 9.79
N LYS A 75 -8.62 -12.70 9.34
CA LYS A 75 -7.58 -11.71 9.16
C LYS A 75 -8.04 -10.72 8.10
N SER A 76 -7.95 -9.44 8.40
CA SER A 76 -8.33 -8.35 7.50
C SER A 76 -7.14 -7.46 7.24
N GLY A 77 -7.18 -6.72 6.13
CA GLY A 77 -6.14 -5.80 5.78
C GLY A 77 -6.67 -4.41 5.44
N VAL A 78 -5.82 -3.42 5.70
CA VAL A 78 -6.05 -2.04 5.26
C VAL A 78 -4.99 -1.71 4.21
N PHE A 79 -5.47 -1.39 3.02
CA PHE A 79 -4.62 -1.02 1.89
C PHE A 79 -4.23 0.45 2.01
N ASP A 80 -2.93 0.76 1.80
CA ASP A 80 -2.43 2.12 1.88
C ASP A 80 -1.12 2.26 1.12
N ASP A 81 -0.50 3.45 1.20
CA ASP A 81 0.83 3.73 0.63
C ASP A 81 0.94 3.38 -0.85
N PHE A 82 -0.12 3.61 -1.59
CA PHE A 82 -0.20 3.25 -3.00
C PHE A 82 0.47 4.32 -3.86
N TYR A 83 1.56 3.94 -4.52
CA TYR A 83 2.30 4.86 -5.38
C TYR A 83 2.87 4.13 -6.59
N ILE A 84 2.71 4.72 -7.76
CA ILE A 84 3.33 4.26 -8.99
C ILE A 84 4.11 5.45 -9.55
N ARG A 85 5.38 5.23 -9.89
CA ARG A 85 6.16 6.31 -10.52
C ARG A 85 5.44 6.81 -11.76
N PRO A 86 5.37 8.15 -11.96
CA PRO A 86 4.55 8.72 -13.04
C PRO A 86 4.75 8.09 -14.41
N GLU A 87 6.01 7.79 -14.78
CA GLU A 87 6.33 7.21 -16.09
C GLU A 87 5.84 5.77 -16.27
N TYR A 88 5.38 5.14 -15.19
CA TYR A 88 4.84 3.76 -15.23
C TYR A 88 3.33 3.71 -15.05
N ARG A 89 2.67 4.87 -14.99
CA ARG A 89 1.21 4.94 -14.83
C ARG A 89 0.51 4.63 -16.16
N HIS A 90 -0.77 4.23 -16.05
CA HIS A 90 -1.61 3.89 -17.20
C HIS A 90 -1.11 2.70 -18.02
N LYS A 91 -0.41 1.77 -17.35
CA LYS A 91 0.13 0.56 -17.98
C LYS A 91 -0.41 -0.72 -17.35
N GLY A 92 -1.47 -0.61 -16.55
CA GLY A 92 -2.12 -1.76 -15.92
C GLY A 92 -1.45 -2.27 -14.65
N ILE A 93 -0.46 -1.58 -14.12
CA ILE A 93 0.26 -2.01 -12.91
C ILE A 93 -0.67 -2.00 -11.69
N ALA A 94 -1.52 -0.98 -11.54
CA ALA A 94 -2.37 -0.84 -10.37
C ALA A 94 -3.21 -2.08 -10.07
N ARG A 95 -3.98 -2.55 -11.05
CA ARG A 95 -4.84 -3.72 -10.86
C ARG A 95 -4.04 -4.98 -10.54
N LYS A 96 -2.93 -5.18 -11.23
CA LYS A 96 -2.08 -6.35 -11.02
C LYS A 96 -1.41 -6.32 -9.66
N LEU A 97 -0.95 -5.16 -9.22
CA LEU A 97 -0.29 -5.01 -7.91
C LEU A 97 -1.29 -5.27 -6.78
N ILE A 98 -2.49 -4.72 -6.87
CA ILE A 98 -3.52 -4.91 -5.85
C ILE A 98 -3.93 -6.39 -5.78
N ALA A 99 -4.15 -7.02 -6.94
CA ALA A 99 -4.51 -8.44 -6.98
C ALA A 99 -3.39 -9.31 -6.39
N PHE A 100 -2.14 -9.00 -6.69
CA PHE A 100 -1.00 -9.70 -6.14
C PHE A 100 -0.93 -9.55 -4.61
N ALA A 101 -1.06 -8.32 -4.13
CA ALA A 101 -1.02 -8.04 -2.69
C ALA A 101 -2.16 -8.73 -1.95
N TYR A 102 -3.37 -8.66 -2.49
CA TYR A 102 -4.52 -9.34 -1.90
C TYR A 102 -4.29 -10.84 -1.79
N ASP A 103 -3.83 -11.45 -2.88
CA ASP A 103 -3.58 -12.89 -2.92
C ASP A 103 -2.46 -13.30 -1.95
N GLN A 104 -1.35 -12.59 -1.97
CA GLN A 104 -0.19 -12.92 -1.14
C GLN A 104 -0.42 -12.70 0.34
N SER A 105 -1.21 -11.69 0.70
CA SER A 105 -1.44 -11.34 2.11
C SER A 105 -2.32 -12.33 2.85
N GLY A 106 -3.14 -13.09 2.14
CA GLY A 106 -4.05 -14.05 2.75
C GLY A 106 -5.19 -13.44 3.54
N VAL A 107 -5.49 -12.14 3.36
CA VAL A 107 -6.58 -11.50 4.08
C VAL A 107 -7.93 -11.93 3.52
N GLY A 108 -8.94 -12.01 4.39
CA GLY A 108 -10.31 -12.33 4.00
C GLY A 108 -11.05 -11.09 3.48
N SER A 109 -10.60 -9.89 3.84
CA SER A 109 -11.13 -8.64 3.33
C SER A 109 -10.02 -7.60 3.27
N LEU A 110 -10.14 -6.69 2.32
CA LEU A 110 -9.19 -5.59 2.13
C LEU A 110 -9.98 -4.30 1.95
N THR A 111 -9.68 -3.29 2.75
CA THR A 111 -10.34 -1.99 2.68
C THR A 111 -9.34 -0.90 2.39
N VAL A 112 -9.82 0.23 1.87
CA VAL A 112 -9.00 1.42 1.66
C VAL A 112 -9.78 2.64 2.14
N GLY A 113 -9.10 3.51 2.88
CA GLY A 113 -9.62 4.83 3.20
C GLY A 113 -9.07 5.83 2.18
N CYS A 114 -9.91 6.72 1.67
CA CYS A 114 -9.48 7.68 0.67
C CYS A 114 -10.30 8.96 0.75
N SER A 115 -9.78 10.03 0.16
CA SER A 115 -10.52 11.27 0.04
C SER A 115 -11.61 11.15 -1.03
N ASP A 116 -12.62 12.02 -0.96
CA ASP A 116 -13.75 11.99 -1.89
C ASP A 116 -13.31 12.03 -3.37
N CYS A 117 -12.26 12.80 -3.67
CA CYS A 117 -11.79 12.93 -5.04
C CYS A 117 -11.11 11.67 -5.59
N ASP A 118 -10.74 10.72 -4.72
CA ASP A 118 -10.07 9.47 -5.12
C ASP A 118 -11.02 8.27 -5.19
N VAL A 119 -12.28 8.43 -4.77
CA VAL A 119 -13.23 7.32 -4.71
C VAL A 119 -13.39 6.64 -6.06
N GLU A 120 -13.59 7.41 -7.12
CA GLU A 120 -13.82 6.81 -8.45
C GLU A 120 -12.59 6.05 -8.96
N MET A 121 -11.40 6.55 -8.65
CA MET A 121 -10.17 5.85 -9.02
C MET A 121 -10.06 4.50 -8.30
N TYR A 122 -10.33 4.48 -6.97
CA TYR A 122 -10.28 3.23 -6.22
C TYR A 122 -11.36 2.25 -6.64
N LYS A 123 -12.56 2.73 -6.97
CA LYS A 123 -13.61 1.87 -7.54
C LYS A 123 -13.15 1.24 -8.84
N ALA A 124 -12.50 2.03 -9.69
CA ALA A 124 -12.04 1.55 -11.00
C ALA A 124 -10.98 0.45 -10.90
N ILE A 125 -10.23 0.40 -9.79
CA ILE A 125 -9.19 -0.61 -9.61
C ILE A 125 -9.60 -1.74 -8.67
N GLY A 126 -10.87 -1.79 -8.24
CA GLY A 126 -11.42 -2.96 -7.56
C GLY A 126 -12.05 -2.74 -6.19
N PHE A 127 -11.91 -1.55 -5.60
CA PHE A 127 -12.54 -1.25 -4.30
C PHE A 127 -13.95 -0.71 -4.53
N GLU A 128 -14.89 -1.61 -4.82
CA GLU A 128 -16.20 -1.25 -5.37
C GLU A 128 -17.30 -1.04 -4.31
N ILE A 129 -17.10 -1.53 -3.10
CA ILE A 129 -18.15 -1.57 -2.07
C ILE A 129 -17.93 -0.47 -1.04
N PRO A 130 -18.76 0.59 -1.01
CA PRO A 130 -18.65 1.61 0.03
C PRO A 130 -19.07 1.05 1.39
N LEU A 131 -18.28 1.32 2.43
CA LEU A 131 -18.48 0.77 3.77
C LEU A 131 -18.88 1.81 4.81
N GLY A 132 -19.17 3.04 4.41
CA GLY A 132 -19.57 4.10 5.33
C GLY A 132 -18.44 5.06 5.65
N ASN A 133 -18.46 5.63 6.85
CA ASN A 133 -17.57 6.70 7.24
C ASN A 133 -16.45 6.22 8.16
N MET A 134 -15.28 6.86 8.06
CA MET A 134 -14.17 6.65 8.98
C MET A 134 -14.05 7.87 9.88
N LEU A 135 -13.98 7.66 11.19
CA LEU A 135 -13.88 8.73 12.17
C LEU A 135 -12.63 8.51 13.03
N ALA A 136 -11.91 9.59 13.30
CA ALA A 136 -10.75 9.54 14.19
C ALA A 136 -11.18 9.96 15.59
N PHE A 137 -10.64 9.28 16.60
CA PHE A 137 -10.79 9.69 17.99
C PHE A 137 -9.77 10.79 18.28
N ALA A 138 -10.22 11.91 18.85
CA ALA A 138 -9.34 13.02 19.15
C ALA A 138 -9.43 13.42 20.63
#